data_6eddc3bd98f129f08ff08d405200b843
#
_entry.id   6eddc3bd98f129f08ff08d405200b843
#
_cell.length_a   1.000
_cell.length_b   1.000
_cell.length_c   1.000
_cell.angle_alpha   90.00
_cell.angle_beta   90.00
_cell.angle_gamma   90.00
#
_symmetry.space_group_name_H-M   'P 1'
#
loop_
_entity.id
_entity.type
_entity.pdbx_description
1 polymer ?
#
loop_
_entity_poly.entity_id
_entity_poly.type
_entity_poly.pdbx_seq_one_letter_code
_entity_poly.pdbx_strand_id
1 'polypeptide(L)'
;MNRQELLKHVGSVEQIGGIREFTFNSGKERGVRAIEINTGKIRFTVLPDRCMDVAQAYYKEHAVAWFSKTGITAPAFYEKDGKNWLRGFYGGLITICGLKNIGGSYGEHGLHGRIANTPATKVSVFADWVGDEYIMKVSGEMRESVVFGDNLVLKRTITAKLFAEEFTVEDTIVNEGFEVQDIALCYHCNFGYPLVREGAKMINVPAEVADIHEPVHGKAEECIDVEHTGDVATAGIENGEIGAYITYERKNLPDFLVWKMLGESEYVVGLEPRTSSKGGENLAKNNEYVQIKPFEEYKTNLKFSFKTL
;
A
#
# COMPACT_ATOMS: atom_id res chain seq x y z
N MET A 1 -24.61 1.45 -15.75
CA MET A 1 -24.68 1.02 -17.17
C MET A 1 -24.38 -0.47 -17.17
N ASN A 2 -25.26 -1.30 -17.74
CA ASN A 2 -25.00 -2.75 -17.81
C ASN A 2 -24.10 -3.09 -19.01
N ARG A 3 -23.65 -4.34 -19.10
CA ARG A 3 -22.75 -4.84 -20.15
C ARG A 3 -23.29 -4.54 -21.55
N GLN A 4 -24.55 -4.87 -21.80
CA GLN A 4 -25.14 -4.72 -23.13
C GLN A 4 -25.23 -3.24 -23.55
N GLU A 5 -25.60 -2.36 -22.64
CA GLU A 5 -25.67 -0.92 -22.91
C GLU A 5 -24.29 -0.33 -23.23
N LEU A 6 -23.25 -0.71 -22.48
CA LEU A 6 -21.90 -0.23 -22.74
C LEU A 6 -21.39 -0.69 -24.11
N LEU A 7 -21.57 -1.97 -24.44
CA LEU A 7 -21.09 -2.55 -25.69
C LEU A 7 -21.81 -2.06 -26.96
N LYS A 8 -22.90 -1.31 -26.82
CA LYS A 8 -23.47 -0.55 -27.94
C LYS A 8 -22.62 0.64 -28.35
N HIS A 9 -21.81 1.17 -27.44
CA HIS A 9 -21.07 2.41 -27.64
C HIS A 9 -19.57 2.21 -27.84
N VAL A 10 -19.01 1.07 -27.41
CA VAL A 10 -17.59 0.78 -27.49
C VAL A 10 -17.32 -0.56 -28.16
N GLY A 11 -16.32 -0.61 -29.04
CA GLY A 11 -15.85 -1.85 -29.65
C GLY A 11 -14.92 -2.64 -28.73
N SER A 12 -14.28 -1.97 -27.76
CA SER A 12 -13.47 -2.56 -26.71
C SER A 12 -13.69 -1.82 -25.40
N VAL A 13 -13.79 -2.55 -24.29
CA VAL A 13 -13.87 -1.96 -22.94
C VAL A 13 -12.60 -1.12 -22.62
N GLU A 14 -11.47 -1.47 -23.23
CA GLU A 14 -10.20 -0.74 -23.05
C GLU A 14 -10.26 0.74 -23.48
N GLN A 15 -11.26 1.13 -24.27
CA GLN A 15 -11.52 2.54 -24.58
C GLN A 15 -11.86 3.34 -23.32
N ILE A 16 -12.48 2.71 -22.34
CA ILE A 16 -12.98 3.34 -21.11
C ILE A 16 -12.03 3.03 -19.95
N GLY A 17 -11.64 1.77 -19.79
CA GLY A 17 -10.78 1.28 -18.71
C GLY A 17 -10.39 -0.17 -18.96
N GLY A 18 -9.52 -0.71 -18.10
CA GLY A 18 -8.99 -2.06 -18.25
C GLY A 18 -7.67 -2.24 -17.53
N ILE A 19 -6.96 -3.29 -17.90
CA ILE A 19 -5.62 -3.57 -17.36
C ILE A 19 -4.60 -3.50 -18.50
N ARG A 20 -3.44 -2.89 -18.20
CA ARG A 20 -2.28 -2.87 -19.09
C ARG A 20 -1.04 -3.30 -18.36
N GLU A 21 -0.27 -4.18 -18.99
CA GLU A 21 1.00 -4.68 -18.46
C GLU A 21 2.16 -4.07 -19.25
N PHE A 22 3.20 -3.61 -18.55
CA PHE A 22 4.41 -3.08 -19.16
C PHE A 22 5.63 -3.28 -18.24
N THR A 23 6.81 -2.94 -18.74
CA THR A 23 8.06 -3.01 -18.00
C THR A 23 8.81 -1.70 -18.18
N PHE A 24 9.35 -1.16 -17.10
CA PHE A 24 10.17 0.04 -17.13
C PHE A 24 11.54 -0.24 -17.79
N ASN A 25 12.05 0.72 -18.56
CA ASN A 25 13.21 0.52 -19.41
C ASN A 25 14.46 1.30 -18.98
N SER A 26 14.36 2.20 -18.01
CA SER A 26 15.42 3.18 -17.74
C SER A 26 15.76 3.28 -16.24
N GLY A 27 16.98 3.72 -15.96
CA GLY A 27 17.43 4.06 -14.61
C GLY A 27 17.34 2.89 -13.62
N LYS A 28 17.03 3.20 -12.37
CA LYS A 28 16.87 2.21 -11.30
C LYS A 28 15.59 1.37 -11.42
N GLU A 29 14.61 1.84 -12.18
CA GLU A 29 13.35 1.12 -12.42
C GLU A 29 13.45 0.10 -13.54
N ARG A 30 14.59 0.04 -14.27
CA ARG A 30 14.76 -0.86 -15.40
C ARG A 30 14.47 -2.32 -15.02
N GLY A 31 13.57 -2.92 -15.78
CA GLY A 31 13.16 -4.32 -15.59
C GLY A 31 12.03 -4.52 -14.59
N VAL A 32 11.61 -3.49 -13.86
CA VAL A 32 10.46 -3.59 -12.96
C VAL A 32 9.19 -3.74 -13.77
N ARG A 33 8.44 -4.81 -13.51
CA ARG A 33 7.12 -5.04 -14.11
C ARG A 33 6.10 -4.10 -13.49
N ALA A 34 5.15 -3.66 -14.29
CA ALA A 34 4.06 -2.77 -13.88
C ALA A 34 2.74 -3.23 -14.50
N ILE A 35 1.67 -3.14 -13.72
CA ILE A 35 0.31 -3.46 -14.11
C ILE A 35 -0.55 -2.25 -13.78
N GLU A 36 -0.95 -1.51 -14.82
CA GLU A 36 -1.88 -0.39 -14.67
C GLU A 36 -3.31 -0.89 -14.68
N ILE A 37 -4.09 -0.50 -13.69
CA ILE A 37 -5.53 -0.73 -13.60
C ILE A 37 -6.23 0.61 -13.75
N ASN A 38 -7.14 0.70 -14.71
CA ASN A 38 -7.95 1.88 -14.97
C ASN A 38 -9.43 1.53 -14.93
N THR A 39 -10.16 2.08 -13.97
CA THR A 39 -11.62 1.88 -13.86
C THR A 39 -12.44 2.90 -14.68
N GLY A 40 -11.78 3.88 -15.30
CA GLY A 40 -12.43 5.05 -15.88
C GLY A 40 -12.73 6.16 -14.87
N LYS A 41 -12.49 5.90 -13.57
CA LYS A 41 -12.61 6.86 -12.45
C LYS A 41 -11.32 6.99 -11.67
N ILE A 42 -10.71 5.85 -11.35
CA ILE A 42 -9.41 5.75 -10.72
C ILE A 42 -8.45 5.02 -11.66
N ARG A 43 -7.19 5.41 -11.61
CA ARG A 43 -6.10 4.76 -12.32
C ARG A 43 -4.94 4.59 -11.37
N PHE A 44 -4.42 3.38 -11.26
CA PHE A 44 -3.29 3.09 -10.39
C PHE A 44 -2.39 2.00 -10.95
N THR A 45 -1.13 2.00 -10.52
CA THR A 45 -0.10 1.07 -11.01
C THR A 45 0.34 0.15 -9.88
N VAL A 46 0.19 -1.15 -10.11
CA VAL A 46 0.70 -2.22 -9.25
C VAL A 46 2.09 -2.62 -9.73
N LEU A 47 3.03 -2.83 -8.81
CA LEU A 47 4.41 -3.25 -9.11
C LEU A 47 4.64 -4.69 -8.64
N PRO A 48 4.50 -5.71 -9.50
CA PRO A 48 4.75 -7.10 -9.12
C PRO A 48 6.12 -7.33 -8.48
N ASP A 49 7.16 -6.64 -8.96
CA ASP A 49 8.52 -6.79 -8.46
C ASP A 49 8.78 -6.02 -7.14
N ARG A 50 7.82 -5.22 -6.69
CA ARG A 50 7.83 -4.49 -5.44
C ARG A 50 6.65 -4.93 -4.55
N CYS A 51 6.59 -6.23 -4.26
CA CYS A 51 5.57 -6.84 -3.40
C CYS A 51 4.13 -6.62 -3.86
N MET A 52 3.90 -6.39 -5.16
CA MET A 52 2.59 -5.96 -5.70
C MET A 52 2.02 -4.70 -5.01
N ASP A 53 2.90 -3.83 -4.52
CA ASP A 53 2.51 -2.55 -3.95
C ASP A 53 1.94 -1.61 -5.02
N VAL A 54 1.12 -0.66 -4.57
CA VAL A 54 0.50 0.33 -5.45
C VAL A 54 1.35 1.59 -5.49
N ALA A 55 1.95 1.86 -6.64
CA ALA A 55 2.81 3.03 -6.85
C ALA A 55 1.97 4.29 -7.09
N GLN A 56 1.91 4.75 -8.34
CA GLN A 56 1.08 5.92 -8.68
C GLN A 56 -0.40 5.58 -8.58
N ALA A 57 -1.18 6.55 -8.12
CA ALA A 57 -2.62 6.48 -8.10
C ALA A 57 -3.22 7.85 -8.40
N TYR A 58 -4.27 7.83 -9.21
CA TYR A 58 -5.00 9.02 -9.65
C TYR A 58 -6.49 8.79 -9.47
N TYR A 59 -7.19 9.80 -8.97
CA TYR A 59 -8.63 9.87 -9.00
C TYR A 59 -9.03 10.94 -9.99
N LYS A 60 -9.69 10.53 -11.09
CA LYS A 60 -9.89 11.39 -12.26
C LYS A 60 -8.53 11.94 -12.73
N GLU A 61 -8.36 13.27 -12.76
CA GLU A 61 -7.10 13.95 -13.13
C GLU A 61 -6.17 14.25 -11.94
N HIS A 62 -6.62 14.04 -10.70
CA HIS A 62 -5.83 14.38 -9.50
C HIS A 62 -4.91 13.24 -9.08
N ALA A 63 -3.62 13.53 -8.94
CA ALA A 63 -2.70 12.63 -8.26
C ALA A 63 -3.09 12.54 -6.77
N VAL A 64 -3.08 11.33 -6.21
CA VAL A 64 -3.39 11.09 -4.80
C VAL A 64 -2.23 10.47 -4.05
N ALA A 65 -1.43 9.64 -4.71
CA ALA A 65 -0.26 9.01 -4.11
C ALA A 65 0.92 9.98 -4.05
N TRP A 66 1.66 9.93 -2.93
CA TRP A 66 2.96 10.59 -2.85
C TRP A 66 4.01 9.79 -3.61
N PHE A 67 4.91 10.50 -4.29
CA PHE A 67 6.01 9.89 -5.02
C PHE A 67 7.32 10.57 -4.63
N SER A 68 8.24 9.82 -4.02
CA SER A 68 9.48 10.39 -3.54
C SER A 68 10.49 10.66 -4.65
N LYS A 69 11.48 11.46 -4.35
CA LYS A 69 12.60 11.77 -5.26
C LYS A 69 13.48 10.57 -5.63
N THR A 70 13.35 9.41 -4.94
CA THR A 70 14.10 8.21 -5.30
C THR A 70 13.62 7.59 -6.60
N GLY A 71 12.33 7.76 -6.93
CA GLY A 71 11.67 7.05 -8.00
C GLY A 71 11.55 5.54 -7.74
N ILE A 72 10.87 4.83 -8.64
CA ILE A 72 10.77 3.38 -8.59
C ILE A 72 12.18 2.78 -8.69
N THR A 73 12.45 1.80 -7.85
CA THR A 73 13.76 1.17 -7.76
C THR A 73 13.59 -0.35 -7.81
N ALA A 74 14.29 -1.02 -8.72
CA ALA A 74 14.25 -2.47 -8.83
C ALA A 74 14.78 -3.15 -7.55
N PRO A 75 14.24 -4.31 -7.17
CA PRO A 75 14.66 -5.06 -5.97
C PRO A 75 16.17 -5.32 -5.88
N ALA A 76 16.84 -5.42 -7.03
CA ALA A 76 18.30 -5.62 -7.09
C ALA A 76 19.12 -4.50 -6.44
N PHE A 77 18.53 -3.32 -6.24
CA PHE A 77 19.16 -2.19 -5.55
C PHE A 77 18.82 -2.13 -4.05
N TYR A 78 18.11 -3.13 -3.53
CA TYR A 78 17.76 -3.15 -2.11
C TYR A 78 18.98 -3.32 -1.23
N GLU A 79 19.13 -2.43 -0.27
CA GLU A 79 20.16 -2.46 0.76
C GLU A 79 19.48 -2.57 2.13
N LYS A 80 19.76 -3.65 2.88
CA LYS A 80 19.06 -3.92 4.14
C LYS A 80 19.58 -3.11 5.34
N ASP A 81 20.82 -2.63 5.29
CA ASP A 81 21.50 -2.14 6.47
C ASP A 81 21.09 -0.72 6.86
N GLY A 82 20.85 -0.52 8.16
CA GLY A 82 20.53 0.77 8.74
C GLY A 82 19.28 1.40 8.10
N LYS A 83 19.44 2.63 7.61
CA LYS A 83 18.37 3.40 6.91
C LYS A 83 18.42 3.28 5.39
N ASN A 84 19.22 2.37 4.82
CA ASN A 84 19.40 2.26 3.37
C ASN A 84 18.13 1.84 2.63
N TRP A 85 17.16 1.23 3.31
CA TRP A 85 15.81 1.00 2.77
C TRP A 85 15.21 2.28 2.13
N LEU A 86 15.49 3.45 2.72
CA LEU A 86 15.04 4.75 2.19
C LEU A 86 15.58 5.07 0.79
N ARG A 87 16.68 4.45 0.35
CA ARG A 87 17.24 4.64 -1.00
C ARG A 87 16.38 4.03 -2.09
N GLY A 88 15.49 3.11 -1.72
CA GLY A 88 14.51 2.47 -2.61
C GLY A 88 13.06 2.76 -2.25
N PHE A 89 12.82 3.66 -1.28
CA PHE A 89 11.47 4.05 -0.88
C PHE A 89 10.90 5.09 -1.84
N TYR A 90 10.22 4.62 -2.87
CA TYR A 90 9.60 5.50 -3.87
C TYR A 90 8.31 6.18 -3.36
N GLY A 91 7.82 5.82 -2.17
CA GLY A 91 6.49 6.19 -1.70
C GLY A 91 5.43 5.28 -2.30
N GLY A 92 4.58 5.83 -3.15
CA GLY A 92 3.43 5.14 -3.72
C GLY A 92 2.23 5.18 -2.80
N LEU A 93 1.04 4.83 -3.32
CA LEU A 93 -0.17 4.80 -2.51
C LEU A 93 -0.08 3.75 -1.40
N ILE A 94 0.60 2.62 -1.68
CA ILE A 94 0.89 1.57 -0.71
C ILE A 94 2.34 1.15 -0.88
N THR A 95 3.08 1.13 0.22
CA THR A 95 4.31 0.36 0.39
C THR A 95 4.14 -0.48 1.63
N ILE A 96 4.13 -1.81 1.49
CA ILE A 96 4.01 -2.71 2.65
C ILE A 96 5.32 -2.77 3.41
N CYS A 97 5.26 -2.80 4.74
CA CYS A 97 6.37 -3.04 5.63
C CYS A 97 6.18 -4.36 6.38
N GLY A 98 7.23 -5.12 6.57
CA GLY A 98 7.18 -6.45 7.21
C GLY A 98 8.13 -7.42 6.50
N LEU A 99 7.90 -8.74 6.58
CA LEU A 99 6.98 -9.49 7.45
C LEU A 99 7.59 -9.69 8.86
N LYS A 100 8.92 -9.58 8.96
CA LYS A 100 9.66 -9.86 10.21
C LYS A 100 9.98 -8.60 11.01
N ASN A 101 9.84 -7.41 10.41
CA ASN A 101 10.10 -6.13 11.08
C ASN A 101 9.32 -4.98 10.45
N ILE A 102 8.83 -4.06 11.27
CA ILE A 102 8.30 -2.75 10.88
C ILE A 102 9.04 -1.65 11.65
N GLY A 103 9.03 -0.41 11.15
CA GLY A 103 9.74 0.70 11.80
C GLY A 103 11.28 0.53 11.77
N GLY A 104 11.94 0.97 12.82
CA GLY A 104 13.41 0.98 12.93
C GLY A 104 14.09 -0.37 12.71
N SER A 105 15.38 -0.36 12.37
CA SER A 105 16.17 -1.58 12.23
C SER A 105 16.31 -2.32 13.55
N TYR A 106 16.25 -3.66 13.52
CA TYR A 106 16.45 -4.49 14.70
C TYR A 106 17.04 -5.86 14.33
N GLY A 107 18.08 -6.29 15.02
CA GLY A 107 18.77 -7.54 14.76
C GLY A 107 19.27 -7.62 13.32
N GLU A 108 18.84 -8.66 12.60
CA GLU A 108 19.21 -8.86 11.19
C GLU A 108 18.27 -8.13 10.21
N HIS A 109 17.23 -7.49 10.74
CA HIS A 109 16.21 -6.81 9.95
C HIS A 109 16.51 -5.32 9.84
N GLY A 110 16.55 -4.81 8.62
CA GLY A 110 16.65 -3.38 8.34
C GLY A 110 15.37 -2.63 8.64
N LEU A 111 15.41 -1.32 8.43
CA LEU A 111 14.24 -0.44 8.49
C LEU A 111 13.08 -1.04 7.67
N HIS A 112 11.90 -1.16 8.28
CA HIS A 112 10.66 -1.68 7.68
C HIS A 112 10.72 -3.12 7.12
N GLY A 113 11.76 -3.90 7.45
CA GLY A 113 11.90 -5.26 6.92
C GLY A 113 12.25 -5.28 5.42
N ARG A 114 11.94 -6.39 4.75
CA ARG A 114 12.36 -6.60 3.36
C ARG A 114 11.23 -6.88 2.36
N ILE A 115 10.03 -7.16 2.84
CA ILE A 115 8.95 -7.66 1.97
C ILE A 115 8.65 -6.72 0.80
N ALA A 116 8.68 -5.39 0.99
CA ALA A 116 8.46 -4.40 -0.08
C ALA A 116 9.44 -4.52 -1.26
N ASN A 117 10.54 -5.26 -1.08
CA ASN A 117 11.55 -5.50 -2.11
C ASN A 117 11.57 -6.96 -2.59
N THR A 118 10.50 -7.72 -2.33
CA THR A 118 10.37 -9.11 -2.73
C THR A 118 9.50 -9.22 -3.99
N PRO A 119 10.06 -9.66 -5.12
CA PRO A 119 9.30 -9.84 -6.36
C PRO A 119 8.24 -10.93 -6.23
N ALA A 120 7.07 -10.68 -6.84
CA ALA A 120 5.98 -11.64 -6.90
C ALA A 120 6.24 -12.74 -7.94
N THR A 121 5.89 -13.96 -7.55
CA THR A 121 5.72 -15.12 -8.42
C THR A 121 4.23 -15.40 -8.61
N LYS A 122 3.87 -16.29 -9.52
CA LYS A 122 2.48 -16.71 -9.81
C LYS A 122 1.56 -15.50 -10.04
N VAL A 123 2.09 -14.45 -10.68
CA VAL A 123 1.29 -13.27 -11.01
C VAL A 123 0.18 -13.67 -11.99
N SER A 124 -1.06 -13.32 -11.65
CA SER A 124 -2.23 -13.57 -12.47
C SER A 124 -3.00 -12.27 -12.67
N VAL A 125 -3.41 -12.04 -13.90
CA VAL A 125 -4.21 -10.88 -14.32
C VAL A 125 -5.51 -11.38 -14.89
N PHE A 126 -6.62 -10.86 -14.38
CA PHE A 126 -7.97 -11.15 -14.86
C PHE A 126 -8.71 -9.85 -15.13
N ALA A 127 -9.26 -9.71 -16.31
CA ALA A 127 -10.10 -8.57 -16.68
C ALA A 127 -11.20 -9.05 -17.61
N ASP A 128 -12.40 -9.27 -17.09
CA ASP A 128 -13.53 -9.75 -17.87
C ASP A 128 -14.87 -9.47 -17.17
N TRP A 129 -15.94 -9.70 -17.91
CA TRP A 129 -17.31 -9.61 -17.44
C TRP A 129 -17.70 -10.78 -16.53
N VAL A 130 -18.18 -10.45 -15.35
CA VAL A 130 -18.86 -11.36 -14.44
C VAL A 130 -20.30 -10.88 -14.29
N GLY A 131 -21.21 -11.46 -15.05
CA GLY A 131 -22.55 -10.90 -15.22
C GLY A 131 -22.49 -9.53 -15.91
N ASP A 132 -23.03 -8.51 -15.26
CA ASP A 132 -23.04 -7.12 -15.75
C ASP A 132 -21.89 -6.26 -15.20
N GLU A 133 -20.99 -6.82 -14.40
CA GLU A 133 -19.84 -6.12 -13.86
C GLU A 133 -18.54 -6.52 -14.59
N TYR A 134 -17.77 -5.55 -15.04
CA TYR A 134 -16.42 -5.80 -15.57
C TYR A 134 -15.42 -5.75 -14.40
N ILE A 135 -14.90 -6.93 -14.03
CA ILE A 135 -14.01 -7.13 -12.91
C ILE A 135 -12.56 -7.12 -13.40
N MET A 136 -11.74 -6.36 -12.72
CA MET A 136 -10.29 -6.32 -12.90
C MET A 136 -9.62 -6.83 -11.62
N LYS A 137 -8.83 -7.90 -11.74
CA LYS A 137 -8.17 -8.53 -10.61
C LYS A 137 -6.73 -8.85 -10.94
N VAL A 138 -5.84 -8.53 -10.01
CA VAL A 138 -4.41 -8.88 -10.09
C VAL A 138 -4.03 -9.60 -8.81
N SER A 139 -3.37 -10.75 -8.91
CA SER A 139 -2.90 -11.50 -7.75
C SER A 139 -1.48 -12.02 -7.94
N GLY A 140 -0.78 -12.31 -6.83
CA GLY A 140 0.57 -12.87 -6.84
C GLY A 140 1.02 -13.32 -5.46
N GLU A 141 2.14 -14.02 -5.41
CA GLU A 141 2.74 -14.56 -4.18
C GLU A 141 4.16 -14.02 -4.01
N MET A 142 4.45 -13.47 -2.84
CA MET A 142 5.78 -13.02 -2.42
C MET A 142 6.26 -13.90 -1.29
N ARG A 143 7.45 -14.48 -1.43
CA ARG A 143 8.01 -15.39 -0.43
C ARG A 143 9.16 -14.73 0.31
N GLU A 144 9.02 -14.63 1.63
CA GLU A 144 10.13 -14.28 2.53
C GLU A 144 10.60 -15.56 3.22
N SER A 145 11.78 -16.02 2.84
CA SER A 145 12.32 -17.29 3.34
C SER A 145 13.84 -17.26 3.43
N VAL A 146 14.37 -18.07 4.34
CA VAL A 146 15.79 -18.29 4.50
C VAL A 146 16.09 -19.78 4.70
N VAL A 147 17.22 -20.24 4.19
CA VAL A 147 17.65 -21.64 4.39
C VAL A 147 17.83 -21.91 5.89
N PHE A 148 17.19 -22.96 6.40
CA PHE A 148 17.14 -23.32 7.82
C PHE A 148 16.42 -22.32 8.73
N GLY A 149 15.49 -21.52 8.19
CA GLY A 149 14.75 -20.53 8.96
C GLY A 149 13.34 -20.29 8.42
N ASP A 150 12.97 -19.03 8.32
CA ASP A 150 11.62 -18.59 7.95
C ASP A 150 11.16 -19.11 6.58
N ASN A 151 9.86 -19.38 6.46
CA ASN A 151 9.21 -19.71 5.20
C ASN A 151 7.79 -19.13 5.20
N LEU A 152 7.70 -17.85 4.97
CA LEU A 152 6.45 -17.09 4.92
C LEU A 152 6.09 -16.75 3.48
N VAL A 153 4.80 -16.86 3.14
CA VAL A 153 4.26 -16.48 1.84
C VAL A 153 3.16 -15.45 2.01
N LEU A 154 3.37 -14.26 1.47
CA LEU A 154 2.32 -13.25 1.33
C LEU A 154 1.63 -13.47 -0.02
N LYS A 155 0.33 -13.72 0.01
CA LYS A 155 -0.55 -13.80 -1.16
C LYS A 155 -1.39 -12.55 -1.20
N ARG A 156 -1.22 -11.71 -2.23
CA ARG A 156 -1.98 -10.47 -2.42
C ARG A 156 -2.94 -10.58 -3.58
N THR A 157 -4.15 -10.08 -3.38
CA THR A 157 -5.14 -9.88 -4.44
C THR A 157 -5.61 -8.44 -4.41
N ILE A 158 -5.57 -7.78 -5.57
CA ILE A 158 -6.09 -6.43 -5.78
C ILE A 158 -7.27 -6.53 -6.73
N THR A 159 -8.43 -6.00 -6.33
CA THR A 159 -9.66 -6.06 -7.13
C THR A 159 -10.26 -4.68 -7.32
N ALA A 160 -10.62 -4.35 -8.56
CA ALA A 160 -11.35 -3.15 -8.93
C ALA A 160 -12.45 -3.49 -9.95
N LYS A 161 -13.44 -2.61 -10.10
CA LYS A 161 -14.51 -2.74 -11.09
C LYS A 161 -14.51 -1.54 -12.03
N LEU A 162 -14.94 -1.75 -13.26
CA LEU A 162 -15.15 -0.66 -14.20
C LEU A 162 -16.16 0.35 -13.62
N PHE A 163 -15.85 1.64 -13.73
CA PHE A 163 -16.57 2.79 -13.18
C PHE A 163 -16.59 2.90 -11.65
N ALA A 164 -15.96 1.98 -10.91
CA ALA A 164 -15.84 2.12 -9.47
C ALA A 164 -14.89 3.25 -9.08
N GLU A 165 -15.20 3.89 -7.98
CA GLU A 165 -14.36 4.89 -7.29
C GLU A 165 -13.67 4.27 -6.07
N GLU A 166 -13.48 2.95 -6.10
CA GLU A 166 -12.83 2.17 -5.04
C GLU A 166 -12.12 0.94 -5.61
N PHE A 167 -11.16 0.42 -4.84
CA PHE A 167 -10.56 -0.89 -5.03
C PHE A 167 -10.20 -1.54 -3.69
N THR A 168 -10.03 -2.86 -3.68
CA THR A 168 -9.64 -3.61 -2.48
C THR A 168 -8.26 -4.24 -2.62
N VAL A 169 -7.56 -4.37 -1.50
CA VAL A 169 -6.32 -5.13 -1.34
C VAL A 169 -6.55 -6.16 -0.26
N GLU A 170 -6.50 -7.43 -0.63
CA GLU A 170 -6.68 -8.57 0.25
C GLU A 170 -5.36 -9.32 0.35
N ASP A 171 -4.83 -9.43 1.57
CA ASP A 171 -3.59 -10.14 1.85
C ASP A 171 -3.84 -11.37 2.72
N THR A 172 -3.15 -12.46 2.39
CA THR A 172 -3.09 -13.66 3.21
C THR A 172 -1.63 -14.03 3.40
N ILE A 173 -1.15 -14.02 4.64
CA ILE A 173 0.18 -14.49 4.99
C ILE A 173 0.07 -15.92 5.48
N VAL A 174 0.79 -16.82 4.86
CA VAL A 174 0.83 -18.25 5.19
C VAL A 174 2.19 -18.59 5.77
N ASN A 175 2.21 -19.24 6.92
CA ASN A 175 3.42 -19.89 7.42
C ASN A 175 3.53 -21.27 6.77
N GLU A 176 4.37 -21.40 5.76
CA GLU A 176 4.66 -22.71 5.11
C GLU A 176 5.86 -23.44 5.77
N GLY A 177 6.32 -22.96 6.91
CA GLY A 177 7.35 -23.58 7.74
C GLY A 177 6.74 -24.52 8.80
N PHE A 178 7.64 -25.16 9.57
CA PHE A 178 7.27 -26.12 10.62
C PHE A 178 7.40 -25.52 12.03
N GLU A 179 7.87 -24.29 12.15
CA GLU A 179 7.99 -23.56 13.41
C GLU A 179 7.00 -22.41 13.45
N VAL A 180 6.60 -21.97 14.65
CA VAL A 180 5.79 -20.77 14.83
C VAL A 180 6.58 -19.57 14.30
N GLN A 181 5.92 -18.71 13.52
CA GLN A 181 6.53 -17.52 12.97
C GLN A 181 5.93 -16.28 13.59
N ASP A 182 6.80 -15.40 14.05
CA ASP A 182 6.46 -14.04 14.48
C ASP A 182 6.43 -13.12 13.27
N ILE A 183 5.32 -12.40 13.07
CA ILE A 183 5.18 -11.42 12.00
C ILE A 183 4.75 -10.06 12.50
N ALA A 184 5.09 -9.03 11.74
CA ALA A 184 4.55 -7.68 11.89
C ALA A 184 4.30 -7.07 10.51
N LEU A 185 3.19 -6.34 10.38
CA LEU A 185 2.79 -5.65 9.17
C LEU A 185 2.49 -4.19 9.42
N CYS A 186 2.86 -3.34 8.47
CA CYS A 186 2.39 -1.98 8.38
C CYS A 186 2.12 -1.65 6.90
N TYR A 187 0.92 -1.18 6.60
CA TYR A 187 0.57 -0.64 5.30
C TYR A 187 0.89 0.85 5.28
N HIS A 188 2.06 1.19 4.76
CA HIS A 188 2.53 2.56 4.64
C HIS A 188 1.83 3.24 3.45
N CYS A 189 0.63 3.80 3.70
CA CYS A 189 -0.20 4.39 2.66
C CYS A 189 0.09 5.88 2.55
N ASN A 190 0.69 6.32 1.43
CA ASN A 190 1.26 7.65 1.31
C ASN A 190 0.45 8.53 0.37
N PHE A 191 -0.10 9.60 0.93
CA PHE A 191 -0.82 10.63 0.20
C PHE A 191 0.03 11.87 0.00
N GLY A 192 -0.03 12.42 -1.21
CA GLY A 192 0.78 13.57 -1.60
C GLY A 192 -0.02 14.70 -2.25
N TYR A 193 0.70 15.72 -2.72
CA TYR A 193 0.12 16.83 -3.46
C TYR A 193 -0.47 16.33 -4.80
N PRO A 194 -1.64 16.84 -5.26
CA PRO A 194 -2.41 17.98 -4.72
C PRO A 194 -3.47 17.60 -3.66
N LEU A 195 -3.65 16.32 -3.32
CA LEU A 195 -4.59 15.92 -2.27
C LEU A 195 -4.15 16.47 -0.91
N VAL A 196 -2.88 16.26 -0.56
CA VAL A 196 -2.23 16.89 0.60
C VAL A 196 -1.84 18.31 0.23
N ARG A 197 -2.48 19.30 0.84
CA ARG A 197 -2.19 20.71 0.68
C ARG A 197 -2.65 21.47 1.91
N GLU A 198 -2.21 22.72 2.08
CA GLU A 198 -2.73 23.59 3.15
C GLU A 198 -4.25 23.67 3.11
N GLY A 199 -4.88 23.54 4.27
CA GLY A 199 -6.33 23.53 4.44
C GLY A 199 -7.02 22.20 4.13
N ALA A 200 -6.30 21.20 3.64
CA ALA A 200 -6.82 19.83 3.58
C ALA A 200 -7.02 19.29 5.01
N LYS A 201 -8.00 18.38 5.16
CA LYS A 201 -8.39 17.83 6.46
C LYS A 201 -8.16 16.32 6.49
N MET A 202 -7.51 15.85 7.53
CA MET A 202 -7.51 14.41 7.81
C MET A 202 -8.84 14.02 8.49
N ILE A 203 -9.41 12.91 8.07
CA ILE A 203 -10.70 12.39 8.53
C ILE A 203 -10.45 11.24 9.51
N ASN A 204 -11.18 11.24 10.63
CA ASN A 204 -11.04 10.30 11.75
C ASN A 204 -9.62 10.28 12.35
N VAL A 205 -9.01 11.45 12.41
CA VAL A 205 -7.75 11.71 13.09
C VAL A 205 -8.01 12.83 14.11
N PRO A 206 -7.44 12.76 15.33
CA PRO A 206 -7.61 13.81 16.33
C PRO A 206 -7.26 15.20 15.79
N ALA A 207 -7.99 16.24 16.22
CA ALA A 207 -7.86 17.59 15.67
C ALA A 207 -6.43 18.15 15.78
N GLU A 208 -5.73 17.82 16.88
CA GLU A 208 -4.33 18.23 17.13
C GLU A 208 -3.33 17.57 16.20
N VAL A 209 -3.71 16.45 15.55
CA VAL A 209 -2.89 15.72 14.56
C VAL A 209 -3.26 16.12 13.15
N ALA A 210 -4.52 16.53 12.93
CA ALA A 210 -5.15 16.67 11.62
C ALA A 210 -4.62 17.83 10.78
N ASP A 211 -3.81 18.73 11.34
CA ASP A 211 -3.32 19.93 10.65
C ASP A 211 -2.37 19.58 9.50
N ILE A 212 -2.66 20.17 8.33
CA ILE A 212 -1.81 20.13 7.13
C ILE A 212 -1.51 21.57 6.74
N HIS A 213 -0.26 21.98 7.01
CA HIS A 213 0.24 23.31 6.69
C HIS A 213 1.09 23.31 5.41
N GLU A 214 1.43 24.46 4.87
CA GLU A 214 2.38 24.59 3.76
C GLU A 214 3.73 23.93 4.07
N PRO A 215 4.50 23.49 3.05
CA PRO A 215 5.82 22.90 3.24
C PRO A 215 6.78 23.83 4.00
N VAL A 216 7.47 23.28 4.99
CA VAL A 216 8.44 24.05 5.82
C VAL A 216 9.84 23.50 5.60
N HIS A 217 10.79 24.40 5.35
CA HIS A 217 12.21 24.03 5.20
C HIS A 217 12.75 23.36 6.47
N GLY A 218 13.39 22.19 6.32
CA GLY A 218 14.00 21.47 7.43
C GLY A 218 13.01 20.87 8.44
N LYS A 219 11.72 20.80 8.12
CA LYS A 219 10.71 20.14 8.96
C LYS A 219 11.12 18.71 9.25
N ALA A 220 11.09 18.31 10.53
CA ALA A 220 11.27 16.93 10.94
C ALA A 220 9.98 16.12 10.69
N GLU A 221 10.13 14.81 10.46
CA GLU A 221 9.01 13.89 10.40
C GLU A 221 8.31 13.77 11.76
N GLU A 222 7.02 13.51 11.72
CA GLU A 222 6.17 13.24 12.88
C GLU A 222 5.54 11.86 12.73
N CYS A 223 5.62 11.03 13.76
CA CYS A 223 5.01 9.71 13.83
C CYS A 223 4.06 9.70 15.03
N ILE A 224 2.77 9.60 14.80
CA ILE A 224 1.74 9.80 15.82
C ILE A 224 0.79 8.60 15.82
N ASP A 225 0.73 7.89 16.95
CA ASP A 225 -0.24 6.80 17.14
C ASP A 225 -1.64 7.39 17.30
N VAL A 226 -2.62 6.81 16.59
CA VAL A 226 -4.01 7.23 16.61
C VAL A 226 -4.89 6.03 16.96
N GLU A 227 -5.75 6.18 17.96
CA GLU A 227 -6.72 5.15 18.31
C GLU A 227 -8.00 5.28 17.47
N HIS A 228 -8.38 4.20 16.81
CA HIS A 228 -9.68 4.06 16.20
C HIS A 228 -10.57 3.15 17.03
N THR A 229 -11.88 3.30 16.93
CA THR A 229 -12.87 2.48 17.63
C THR A 229 -13.72 1.68 16.65
N GLY A 230 -14.45 0.65 17.17
CA GLY A 230 -15.28 -0.24 16.35
C GLY A 230 -14.48 -1.34 15.64
N ASP A 231 -15.18 -2.23 14.96
CA ASP A 231 -14.57 -3.38 14.25
C ASP A 231 -13.93 -2.98 12.93
N VAL A 232 -14.47 -1.96 12.28
CA VAL A 232 -14.00 -1.39 11.02
C VAL A 232 -13.66 0.08 11.24
N ALA A 233 -12.50 0.49 10.79
CA ALA A 233 -12.05 1.88 10.82
C ALA A 233 -11.90 2.45 9.40
N THR A 234 -12.14 3.74 9.27
CA THR A 234 -11.89 4.50 8.04
C THR A 234 -11.13 5.76 8.39
N ALA A 235 -10.00 6.00 7.75
CA ALA A 235 -9.26 7.26 7.80
C ALA A 235 -9.11 7.81 6.37
N GLY A 236 -8.90 9.11 6.23
CA GLY A 236 -8.77 9.71 4.90
C GLY A 236 -8.27 11.14 4.91
N ILE A 237 -8.20 11.73 3.73
CA ILE A 237 -7.84 13.13 3.51
C ILE A 237 -8.84 13.76 2.54
N GLU A 238 -9.33 14.93 2.88
CA GLU A 238 -10.23 15.76 2.05
C GLU A 238 -9.60 17.14 1.82
N ASN A 239 -9.54 17.58 0.56
CA ASN A 239 -8.94 18.89 0.22
C ASN A 239 -9.95 19.93 -0.29
N GLY A 240 -11.25 19.67 -0.13
CA GLY A 240 -12.33 20.55 -0.61
C GLY A 240 -12.75 20.30 -2.06
N GLU A 241 -12.01 19.51 -2.82
CA GLU A 241 -12.34 19.09 -4.19
C GLU A 241 -12.56 17.58 -4.26
N ILE A 242 -11.63 16.85 -3.69
CA ILE A 242 -11.67 15.38 -3.63
C ILE A 242 -11.35 14.87 -2.23
N GLY A 243 -11.81 13.65 -1.95
CA GLY A 243 -11.45 12.88 -0.77
C GLY A 243 -10.90 11.52 -1.16
N ALA A 244 -9.90 11.04 -0.41
CA ALA A 244 -9.34 9.69 -0.49
C ALA A 244 -9.34 9.05 0.89
N TYR A 245 -9.75 7.78 0.97
CA TYR A 245 -9.99 7.08 2.22
C TYR A 245 -9.43 5.68 2.18
N ILE A 246 -9.02 5.20 3.37
CA ILE A 246 -8.66 3.81 3.64
C ILE A 246 -9.65 3.28 4.66
N THR A 247 -10.31 2.17 4.34
CA THR A 247 -11.15 1.41 5.27
C THR A 247 -10.51 0.05 5.51
N TYR A 248 -10.44 -0.40 6.77
CA TYR A 248 -9.81 -1.65 7.15
C TYR A 248 -10.46 -2.28 8.39
N GLU A 249 -10.32 -3.61 8.52
CA GLU A 249 -10.78 -4.36 9.68
C GLU A 249 -9.75 -4.30 10.81
N ARG A 250 -10.15 -3.75 11.97
CA ARG A 250 -9.28 -3.59 13.13
C ARG A 250 -8.89 -4.89 13.81
N LYS A 251 -9.66 -5.95 13.64
CA LYS A 251 -9.36 -7.26 14.23
C LYS A 251 -7.93 -7.71 13.93
N ASN A 252 -7.47 -7.51 12.70
CA ASN A 252 -6.16 -7.92 12.23
C ASN A 252 -5.19 -6.76 11.97
N LEU A 253 -5.66 -5.52 12.11
CA LEU A 253 -4.86 -4.30 12.06
C LEU A 253 -5.29 -3.38 13.20
N PRO A 254 -4.98 -3.76 14.47
CA PRO A 254 -5.52 -3.06 15.65
C PRO A 254 -4.97 -1.65 15.83
N ASP A 255 -3.78 -1.38 15.31
CA ASP A 255 -3.06 -0.13 15.49
C ASP A 255 -3.05 0.72 14.22
N PHE A 256 -2.93 2.02 14.40
CA PHE A 256 -2.89 3.00 13.31
C PHE A 256 -1.88 4.11 13.60
N LEU A 257 -1.06 4.41 12.61
CA LEU A 257 -0.09 5.50 12.67
C LEU A 257 -0.43 6.58 11.64
N VAL A 258 -0.34 7.84 12.05
CA VAL A 258 -0.22 8.97 11.14
C VAL A 258 1.24 9.37 11.06
N TRP A 259 1.82 9.25 9.87
CA TRP A 259 3.14 9.77 9.56
C TRP A 259 2.99 11.07 8.77
N LYS A 260 3.63 12.13 9.23
CA LYS A 260 3.66 13.41 8.52
C LYS A 260 5.09 13.81 8.23
N MET A 261 5.35 14.13 6.98
CA MET A 261 6.57 14.82 6.56
C MET A 261 6.14 15.99 5.68
N LEU A 262 5.92 17.14 6.32
CA LEU A 262 5.44 18.35 5.66
C LEU A 262 6.61 19.31 5.38
N GLY A 263 7.69 18.75 4.81
CA GLY A 263 8.89 19.47 4.42
C GLY A 263 8.93 19.81 2.93
N GLU A 264 9.79 20.77 2.56
CA GLU A 264 10.06 21.08 1.15
C GLU A 264 10.61 19.84 0.42
N SER A 265 10.04 19.52 -0.72
CA SER A 265 10.34 18.32 -1.56
C SER A 265 10.00 16.95 -0.92
N GLU A 266 9.48 16.94 0.30
CA GLU A 266 9.13 15.75 1.09
C GLU A 266 7.73 15.96 1.71
N TYR A 267 6.74 16.31 0.89
CA TYR A 267 5.42 16.74 1.34
C TYR A 267 4.42 15.60 1.25
N VAL A 268 4.22 14.90 2.38
CA VAL A 268 3.47 13.65 2.44
C VAL A 268 2.76 13.45 3.78
N VAL A 269 1.61 12.78 3.73
CA VAL A 269 0.91 12.21 4.88
C VAL A 269 0.79 10.71 4.67
N GLY A 270 1.34 9.92 5.59
CA GLY A 270 1.12 8.48 5.71
C GLY A 270 -0.06 8.18 6.62
N LEU A 271 -0.98 7.35 6.15
CA LEU A 271 -2.06 6.79 6.95
C LEU A 271 -1.84 5.28 7.01
N GLU A 272 -1.48 4.76 8.19
CA GLU A 272 -0.82 3.46 8.29
C GLU A 272 -1.52 2.47 9.22
N PRO A 273 -2.50 1.69 8.72
CA PRO A 273 -3.01 0.53 9.45
C PRO A 273 -1.89 -0.50 9.66
N ARG A 274 -1.74 -1.02 10.88
CA ARG A 274 -0.65 -1.94 11.23
C ARG A 274 -1.04 -2.95 12.31
N THR A 275 -0.23 -4.00 12.46
CA THR A 275 -0.46 -5.07 13.43
C THR A 275 0.01 -4.74 14.83
N SER A 276 0.89 -3.74 15.00
CA SER A 276 1.53 -3.40 16.27
C SER A 276 1.80 -1.91 16.38
N SER A 277 1.64 -1.37 17.59
CA SER A 277 1.95 0.04 17.91
C SER A 277 3.45 0.33 17.95
N LYS A 278 4.29 -0.69 17.99
CA LYS A 278 5.74 -0.59 18.07
C LYS A 278 6.41 -1.13 16.81
N GLY A 279 7.66 -0.72 16.61
CA GLY A 279 8.50 -1.21 15.52
C GLY A 279 9.95 -1.38 16.01
N GLY A 280 10.75 -2.07 15.21
CA GLY A 280 12.17 -2.32 15.51
C GLY A 280 12.36 -3.06 16.83
N GLU A 281 13.34 -2.62 17.61
CA GLU A 281 13.69 -3.23 18.90
C GLU A 281 12.50 -3.26 19.89
N ASN A 282 11.63 -2.27 19.87
CA ASN A 282 10.48 -2.18 20.77
C ASN A 282 9.41 -3.22 20.46
N LEU A 283 9.24 -3.60 19.20
CA LEU A 283 8.36 -4.68 18.79
C LEU A 283 8.73 -6.00 19.48
N ALA A 284 10.04 -6.33 19.46
CA ALA A 284 10.56 -7.53 20.11
C ALA A 284 10.49 -7.45 21.63
N LYS A 285 10.90 -6.31 22.22
CA LYS A 285 10.90 -6.12 23.67
C LYS A 285 9.52 -6.23 24.30
N ASN A 286 8.50 -5.76 23.60
CA ASN A 286 7.11 -5.78 24.07
C ASN A 286 6.37 -7.04 23.67
N ASN A 287 6.96 -7.92 22.87
CA ASN A 287 6.33 -9.12 22.31
C ASN A 287 5.00 -8.80 21.58
N GLU A 288 5.03 -7.79 20.74
CA GLU A 288 3.84 -7.33 20.00
C GLU A 288 3.73 -7.96 18.59
N TYR A 289 4.44 -9.06 18.35
CA TYR A 289 4.31 -9.82 17.12
C TYR A 289 2.98 -10.58 17.05
N VAL A 290 2.45 -10.69 15.85
CA VAL A 290 1.42 -11.67 15.53
C VAL A 290 2.11 -13.02 15.32
N GLN A 291 1.63 -14.06 15.99
CA GLN A 291 2.15 -15.41 15.86
C GLN A 291 1.32 -16.23 14.89
N ILE A 292 1.97 -16.84 13.89
CA ILE A 292 1.35 -17.76 12.94
C ILE A 292 1.96 -19.14 13.12
N LYS A 293 1.13 -20.11 13.52
CA LYS A 293 1.57 -21.51 13.65
C LYS A 293 1.85 -22.14 12.28
N PRO A 294 2.57 -23.28 12.25
CA PRO A 294 2.79 -24.03 11.02
C PRO A 294 1.48 -24.25 10.24
N PHE A 295 1.49 -23.87 8.94
CA PHE A 295 0.38 -24.00 7.99
C PHE A 295 -0.89 -23.20 8.30
N GLU A 296 -0.84 -22.30 9.30
CA GLU A 296 -1.90 -21.33 9.57
C GLU A 296 -1.76 -20.08 8.67
N GLU A 297 -2.85 -19.31 8.58
CA GLU A 297 -2.96 -18.10 7.77
C GLU A 297 -3.32 -16.89 8.63
N TYR A 298 -2.79 -15.73 8.27
CA TYR A 298 -3.18 -14.42 8.77
C TYR A 298 -3.68 -13.55 7.64
N LYS A 299 -4.89 -12.98 7.77
CA LYS A 299 -5.57 -12.26 6.69
C LYS A 299 -5.80 -10.81 7.05
N THR A 300 -5.60 -9.94 6.09
CA THR A 300 -5.93 -8.51 6.19
C THR A 300 -6.67 -8.04 4.95
N ASN A 301 -7.45 -6.99 5.10
CA ASN A 301 -8.22 -6.39 4.01
C ASN A 301 -8.21 -4.88 4.14
N LEU A 302 -7.86 -4.19 3.06
CA LEU A 302 -7.96 -2.74 2.93
C LEU A 302 -8.83 -2.39 1.74
N LYS A 303 -9.68 -1.39 1.91
CA LYS A 303 -10.42 -0.76 0.82
C LYS A 303 -10.00 0.69 0.67
N PHE A 304 -9.58 1.06 -0.53
CA PHE A 304 -9.33 2.45 -0.92
C PHE A 304 -10.55 2.97 -1.65
N SER A 305 -11.05 4.12 -1.25
CA SER A 305 -12.19 4.76 -1.89
C SER A 305 -11.96 6.25 -2.09
N PHE A 306 -12.53 6.79 -3.16
CA PHE A 306 -12.34 8.16 -3.57
C PHE A 306 -13.69 8.80 -3.85
N LYS A 307 -13.82 10.10 -3.63
CA LYS A 307 -15.03 10.85 -3.97
C LYS A 307 -14.71 12.28 -4.39
N THR A 308 -15.57 12.87 -5.18
CA THR A 308 -15.65 14.33 -5.37
C THR A 308 -16.45 14.91 -4.19
N LEU A 309 -16.01 16.03 -3.66
CA LEU A 309 -16.62 16.72 -2.51
C LEU A 309 -17.57 17.83 -2.99
#